data_84b6799d398940484446384fede52495
#
_entry.id   84b6799d398940484446384fede52495
#
_cell.length_a   1.000
_cell.length_b   1.000
_cell.length_c   1.000
_cell.angle_alpha   90.00
_cell.angle_beta   90.00
_cell.angle_gamma   90.00
#
_symmetry.space_group_name_H-M   'P 1'
#
loop_
_entity.id
_entity.type
_entity.pdbx_description
1 polymer ?
#
loop_
_entity_poly.entity_id
_entity_poly.type
_entity_poly.pdbx_seq_one_letter_code
_entity_poly.pdbx_strand_id
1 'polypeptide(L)'
;MRWRKLLRFAIPTVVLAVCTSAGPPPASPLLSVLDRFTAPNVPATGPAEGAPIPRNWPEPANIPERPGRGLAQHPMLYAGEGYNTIFLVNHGKVVWTWSTGRGGEIDDVWMLTNGHILFTRQFHVEEVTPEKEVVWHYDVPEGTEVHTCQPIGLDKVLLVRNGLPPKLMVINKKTGAVEIEHALPAESLTDPKTVHPQFRRIRMTAKGTYLAPFLMMNKVVEYDKNFKPIWTYEIPSPWAAVRLHNGNTLIVDEHDRLVREVSPKSESVWEFKQADLPPGIVLHNIQTAERLANGDTVIFSSTGGTKLEERPNIIQAIEVTKDKKLVWVLHDWKNLGPATTAQFLDEPGVPEHPGDLQR
;
A
#
# COMPACT_ATOMS: atom_id res chain seq x y z
N MET A 1 12.28 -80.62 -16.02
CA MET A 1 11.46 -79.49 -15.57
C MET A 1 12.19 -78.19 -15.89
N ARG A 2 11.78 -77.43 -16.95
CA ARG A 2 12.44 -76.23 -17.41
C ARG A 2 11.60 -74.98 -16.96
N TRP A 3 12.16 -74.16 -16.13
CA TRP A 3 11.55 -72.89 -15.72
C TRP A 3 11.81 -71.79 -16.79
N ARG A 4 10.76 -71.22 -17.40
CA ARG A 4 10.82 -70.08 -18.28
C ARG A 4 10.75 -68.83 -17.40
N LYS A 5 11.82 -67.97 -17.44
CA LYS A 5 11.81 -66.64 -16.89
C LYS A 5 11.09 -65.71 -17.86
N LEU A 6 9.99 -65.10 -17.42
CA LEU A 6 9.30 -64.00 -18.11
C LEU A 6 10.04 -62.68 -17.78
N LEU A 7 10.67 -62.10 -18.78
CA LEU A 7 11.13 -60.72 -18.71
C LEU A 7 9.92 -59.77 -18.88
N ARG A 8 9.63 -58.95 -17.87
CA ARG A 8 8.72 -57.85 -17.99
C ARG A 8 9.50 -56.62 -18.44
N PHE A 9 9.21 -56.10 -19.63
CA PHE A 9 9.68 -54.82 -20.09
C PHE A 9 8.80 -53.75 -19.48
N ALA A 10 9.40 -52.84 -18.67
CA ALA A 10 8.76 -51.62 -18.20
C ALA A 10 8.92 -50.55 -19.30
N ILE A 11 7.81 -50.08 -19.83
CA ILE A 11 7.78 -48.95 -20.74
C ILE A 11 7.84 -47.66 -19.88
N PRO A 12 8.81 -46.76 -20.06
CA PRO A 12 8.81 -45.54 -19.32
C PRO A 12 7.69 -44.59 -19.86
N THR A 13 6.75 -44.26 -18.99
CA THR A 13 5.76 -43.24 -19.28
C THR A 13 6.45 -41.87 -19.25
N VAL A 14 6.69 -41.29 -20.40
CA VAL A 14 7.16 -39.89 -20.49
C VAL A 14 5.96 -38.99 -20.22
N VAL A 15 5.93 -38.36 -19.05
CA VAL A 15 5.00 -37.29 -18.74
C VAL A 15 5.52 -36.03 -19.42
N LEU A 16 4.94 -35.64 -20.55
CA LEU A 16 5.15 -34.33 -21.13
C LEU A 16 4.46 -33.30 -20.21
N ALA A 17 5.25 -32.55 -19.48
CA ALA A 17 4.76 -31.33 -18.83
C ALA A 17 4.46 -30.30 -19.92
N VAL A 18 3.19 -30.10 -20.21
CA VAL A 18 2.74 -28.98 -21.06
C VAL A 18 2.89 -27.71 -20.22
N CYS A 19 4.00 -27.00 -20.40
CA CYS A 19 4.12 -25.62 -19.93
C CYS A 19 3.16 -24.77 -20.79
N THR A 20 1.95 -24.56 -20.32
CA THR A 20 1.11 -23.48 -20.84
C THR A 20 1.79 -22.18 -20.47
N SER A 21 2.40 -21.50 -21.42
CA SER A 21 2.83 -20.12 -21.24
C SER A 21 1.56 -19.31 -20.94
N ALA A 22 1.44 -18.84 -19.71
CA ALA A 22 0.43 -17.83 -19.39
C ALA A 22 0.65 -16.65 -20.34
N GLY A 23 -0.41 -16.22 -21.02
CA GLY A 23 -0.35 -15.01 -21.84
C GLY A 23 0.07 -13.81 -20.99
N PRO A 24 0.43 -12.68 -21.58
CA PRO A 24 0.74 -11.47 -20.83
C PRO A 24 -0.43 -11.14 -19.91
N PRO A 25 -0.17 -10.65 -18.70
CA PRO A 25 -1.23 -10.24 -17.79
C PRO A 25 -2.14 -9.20 -18.46
N PRO A 26 -3.43 -9.18 -18.15
CA PRO A 26 -4.34 -8.17 -18.69
C PRO A 26 -3.84 -6.76 -18.38
N ALA A 27 -4.06 -5.83 -19.28
CA ALA A 27 -3.73 -4.43 -19.03
C ALA A 27 -4.55 -3.88 -17.87
N SER A 28 -3.98 -2.96 -17.10
CA SER A 28 -4.70 -2.28 -16.03
C SER A 28 -5.92 -1.53 -16.55
N PRO A 29 -7.10 -1.66 -15.92
CA PRO A 29 -8.28 -0.90 -16.28
C PRO A 29 -8.10 0.61 -16.04
N LEU A 30 -7.16 0.99 -15.17
CA LEU A 30 -6.91 2.39 -14.79
C LEU A 30 -6.20 3.20 -15.86
N LEU A 31 -5.47 2.56 -16.79
CA LEU A 31 -4.77 3.30 -17.85
C LEU A 31 -5.73 4.11 -18.73
N SER A 32 -6.91 3.57 -19.01
CA SER A 32 -7.94 4.29 -19.79
C SER A 32 -8.58 5.46 -19.04
N VAL A 33 -8.45 5.49 -17.73
CA VAL A 33 -9.00 6.54 -16.87
C VAL A 33 -8.08 7.77 -16.85
N LEU A 34 -6.78 7.58 -17.07
CA LEU A 34 -5.78 8.65 -17.00
C LEU A 34 -6.05 9.80 -17.97
N ASP A 35 -6.68 9.54 -19.11
CA ASP A 35 -7.03 10.55 -20.11
C ASP A 35 -8.05 11.58 -19.58
N ARG A 36 -8.76 11.28 -18.49
CA ARG A 36 -9.71 12.20 -17.84
C ARG A 36 -9.00 13.30 -17.03
N PHE A 37 -7.75 13.11 -16.66
CA PHE A 37 -6.96 14.06 -15.90
C PHE A 37 -6.22 15.06 -16.82
N THR A 38 -6.96 15.67 -17.74
CA THR A 38 -6.41 16.59 -18.76
C THR A 38 -6.45 18.05 -18.36
N ALA A 39 -7.09 18.39 -17.23
CA ALA A 39 -7.12 19.79 -16.75
C ALA A 39 -5.70 20.27 -16.44
N PRO A 40 -5.34 21.52 -16.83
CA PRO A 40 -4.06 22.07 -16.45
C PRO A 40 -3.88 21.95 -14.93
N ASN A 41 -2.69 21.55 -14.54
CA ASN A 41 -2.33 21.37 -13.14
C ASN A 41 -2.40 22.75 -12.44
N VAL A 42 -3.59 23.12 -12.01
CA VAL A 42 -3.77 24.29 -11.15
C VAL A 42 -3.28 23.84 -9.77
N PRO A 43 -2.24 24.46 -9.22
CA PRO A 43 -1.83 24.18 -7.85
C PRO A 43 -3.07 24.28 -6.97
N ALA A 44 -3.28 23.28 -6.12
CA ALA A 44 -4.38 23.30 -5.18
C ALA A 44 -4.36 24.63 -4.43
N THR A 45 -5.39 25.44 -4.58
CA THR A 45 -5.51 26.81 -4.03
C THR A 45 -6.07 26.81 -2.62
N GLY A 46 -5.92 25.70 -1.89
CA GLY A 46 -6.19 25.69 -0.45
C GLY A 46 -4.97 26.20 0.31
N PRO A 47 -5.14 26.86 1.46
CA PRO A 47 -4.01 27.17 2.32
C PRO A 47 -3.37 25.84 2.73
N ALA A 48 -2.18 25.57 2.20
CA ALA A 48 -1.33 24.51 2.68
C ALA A 48 -0.98 24.87 4.14
N GLU A 49 -1.73 24.33 5.08
CA GLU A 49 -1.35 24.43 6.48
C GLU A 49 -0.32 23.33 6.80
N GLY A 50 0.82 23.61 6.51
CA GLY A 50 2.13 23.11 6.78
C GLY A 50 3.06 24.05 6.06
N ALA A 51 4.20 24.41 6.64
CA ALA A 51 5.16 25.24 5.94
C ALA A 51 5.34 24.64 4.54
N PRO A 52 5.22 25.45 3.47
CA PRO A 52 5.44 24.96 2.12
C PRO A 52 6.81 24.28 2.13
N ILE A 53 6.86 23.00 1.73
CA ILE A 53 8.13 22.33 1.60
C ILE A 53 8.90 23.17 0.57
N PRO A 54 10.10 23.65 0.91
CA PRO A 54 10.86 24.46 -0.03
C PRO A 54 11.06 23.68 -1.32
N ARG A 55 10.56 24.15 -2.44
CA ARG A 55 10.71 23.51 -3.75
C ARG A 55 12.17 23.49 -4.26
N ASN A 56 13.10 24.08 -3.51
CA ASN A 56 14.52 24.20 -3.84
C ASN A 56 15.37 23.46 -2.80
N TRP A 57 15.12 22.17 -2.63
CA TRP A 57 15.98 21.35 -1.81
C TRP A 57 17.28 21.10 -2.52
N PRO A 58 18.43 21.31 -1.86
CA PRO A 58 19.72 20.97 -2.48
C PRO A 58 19.74 19.45 -2.74
N GLU A 59 20.09 19.09 -3.96
CA GLU A 59 20.39 17.67 -4.25
C GLU A 59 21.58 17.26 -3.36
N PRO A 60 21.51 16.09 -2.70
CA PRO A 60 22.60 15.59 -1.89
C PRO A 60 23.89 15.47 -2.73
N ALA A 61 25.02 15.86 -2.17
CA ALA A 61 26.32 15.59 -2.79
C ALA A 61 26.56 14.07 -2.81
N ASN A 62 27.10 13.53 -3.92
CA ASN A 62 27.46 12.11 -4.07
C ASN A 62 26.25 11.14 -3.98
N ILE A 63 25.25 11.35 -4.79
CA ILE A 63 24.16 10.41 -4.96
C ILE A 63 24.69 9.18 -5.71
N PRO A 64 24.54 7.95 -5.16
CA PRO A 64 24.87 6.74 -5.89
C PRO A 64 24.01 6.60 -7.14
N GLU A 65 24.47 5.80 -8.10
CA GLU A 65 23.68 5.47 -9.28
C GLU A 65 22.28 4.98 -8.87
N ARG A 66 21.26 5.62 -9.45
CA ARG A 66 19.86 5.31 -9.19
C ARG A 66 19.31 4.55 -10.39
N PRO A 67 19.08 3.24 -10.25
CA PRO A 67 18.50 2.48 -11.34
C PRO A 67 17.04 2.91 -11.61
N GLY A 68 16.56 2.57 -12.80
CA GLY A 68 15.21 2.87 -13.24
C GLY A 68 15.08 4.23 -13.94
N ARG A 69 13.84 4.67 -14.14
CA ARG A 69 13.49 5.86 -14.94
C ARG A 69 12.92 7.00 -14.10
N GLY A 70 13.19 7.05 -12.79
CA GLY A 70 12.62 8.07 -11.90
C GLY A 70 11.09 8.08 -11.93
N LEU A 71 10.47 9.25 -12.09
CA LEU A 71 9.00 9.39 -12.20
C LEU A 71 8.39 8.69 -13.43
N ALA A 72 9.18 8.35 -14.44
CA ALA A 72 8.70 7.68 -15.65
C ALA A 72 8.68 6.15 -15.52
N GLN A 73 9.04 5.60 -14.36
CA GLN A 73 9.03 4.15 -14.14
C GLN A 73 7.61 3.61 -14.14
N HIS A 74 6.73 4.21 -13.35
CA HIS A 74 5.34 3.83 -13.22
C HIS A 74 4.42 5.05 -13.26
N PRO A 75 3.26 4.98 -13.93
CA PRO A 75 2.18 5.89 -13.65
C PRO A 75 1.62 5.55 -12.26
N MET A 76 1.45 6.56 -11.40
CA MET A 76 1.06 6.31 -10.01
C MET A 76 0.22 7.43 -9.40
N LEU A 77 -0.70 7.05 -8.53
CA LEU A 77 -1.30 7.94 -7.56
C LEU A 77 -0.45 7.88 -6.29
N TYR A 78 0.06 9.00 -5.81
CA TYR A 78 1.10 9.07 -4.78
C TYR A 78 0.71 10.04 -3.67
N ALA A 79 0.98 9.68 -2.43
CA ALA A 79 0.79 10.53 -1.26
C ALA A 79 1.73 10.17 -0.11
N GLY A 80 1.84 11.07 0.88
CA GLY A 80 2.64 10.81 2.06
C GLY A 80 2.35 11.75 3.22
N GLU A 81 2.81 11.33 4.38
CA GLU A 81 2.68 12.05 5.64
C GLU A 81 3.31 13.44 5.61
N GLY A 82 2.66 14.40 6.25
CA GLY A 82 3.16 15.76 6.41
C GLY A 82 3.15 16.59 5.14
N TYR A 83 2.50 16.07 4.07
CA TYR A 83 2.29 16.78 2.82
C TYR A 83 0.83 16.72 2.45
N ASN A 84 0.16 17.87 2.40
CA ASN A 84 -1.28 17.95 2.19
C ASN A 84 -1.68 17.80 0.72
N THR A 85 -0.99 16.95 -0.04
CA THR A 85 -1.19 16.84 -1.47
C THR A 85 -1.12 15.38 -1.91
N ILE A 86 -2.11 14.99 -2.71
CA ILE A 86 -2.10 13.76 -3.50
C ILE A 86 -1.61 14.14 -4.89
N PHE A 87 -0.72 13.34 -5.46
CA PHE A 87 -0.13 13.54 -6.77
C PHE A 87 -0.55 12.41 -7.71
N LEU A 88 -0.98 12.76 -8.91
CA LEU A 88 -1.08 11.82 -10.01
C LEU A 88 0.12 12.01 -10.94
N VAL A 89 0.93 10.97 -11.05
CA VAL A 89 2.10 10.93 -11.92
C VAL A 89 1.74 10.11 -13.15
N ASN A 90 1.98 10.67 -14.34
CA ASN A 90 1.82 9.98 -15.62
C ASN A 90 2.90 10.44 -16.61
N HIS A 91 3.47 9.51 -17.39
CA HIS A 91 4.55 9.79 -18.36
C HIS A 91 5.72 10.60 -17.76
N GLY A 92 6.09 10.30 -16.51
CA GLY A 92 7.21 10.97 -15.83
C GLY A 92 6.93 12.39 -15.37
N LYS A 93 5.68 12.80 -15.28
CA LYS A 93 5.26 14.15 -14.86
C LYS A 93 4.09 14.06 -13.87
N VAL A 94 4.03 15.03 -12.96
CA VAL A 94 2.81 15.28 -12.18
C VAL A 94 1.79 15.94 -13.11
N VAL A 95 0.68 15.23 -13.36
CA VAL A 95 -0.39 15.69 -14.27
C VAL A 95 -1.63 16.20 -13.53
N TRP A 96 -1.78 15.86 -12.26
CA TRP A 96 -2.89 16.29 -11.42
C TRP A 96 -2.48 16.30 -9.95
N THR A 97 -3.06 17.17 -9.17
CA THR A 97 -2.87 17.25 -7.72
C THR A 97 -4.18 17.54 -7.02
N TRP A 98 -4.31 17.04 -5.81
CA TRP A 98 -5.38 17.40 -4.88
C TRP A 98 -4.79 17.81 -3.54
N SER A 99 -5.18 18.97 -3.02
CA SER A 99 -4.84 19.36 -1.66
C SER A 99 -5.95 18.93 -0.72
N THR A 100 -5.58 18.20 0.31
CA THR A 100 -6.53 17.60 1.24
C THR A 100 -6.88 18.52 2.43
N GLY A 101 -6.37 19.76 2.46
CA GLY A 101 -6.61 20.66 3.57
C GLY A 101 -5.78 20.37 4.82
N ARG A 102 -6.36 20.65 6.00
CA ARG A 102 -5.70 20.43 7.30
C ARG A 102 -5.66 18.95 7.68
N GLY A 103 -4.67 18.60 8.48
CA GLY A 103 -4.51 17.31 9.10
C GLY A 103 -3.14 16.70 8.84
N GLY A 104 -2.79 15.64 9.56
CA GLY A 104 -1.46 15.06 9.58
C GLY A 104 -1.17 14.18 8.37
N GLU A 105 -1.79 13.03 8.32
CA GLU A 105 -1.33 11.88 7.52
C GLU A 105 -2.28 11.56 6.38
N ILE A 106 -1.72 11.23 5.21
CA ILE A 106 -2.41 10.54 4.13
C ILE A 106 -1.77 9.17 4.01
N ASP A 107 -2.42 8.16 4.55
CA ASP A 107 -1.86 6.81 4.64
C ASP A 107 -2.41 5.86 3.59
N ASP A 108 -3.53 6.21 2.95
CA ASP A 108 -4.15 5.38 1.95
C ASP A 108 -4.82 6.19 0.84
N VAL A 109 -4.54 5.80 -0.41
CA VAL A 109 -5.09 6.44 -1.61
C VAL A 109 -5.48 5.38 -2.65
N TRP A 110 -6.60 5.58 -3.33
CA TRP A 110 -7.12 4.67 -4.35
C TRP A 110 -7.70 5.46 -5.52
N MET A 111 -7.19 5.21 -6.73
CA MET A 111 -7.90 5.56 -7.96
C MET A 111 -8.89 4.44 -8.25
N LEU A 112 -10.15 4.78 -8.43
CA LEU A 112 -11.23 3.87 -8.76
C LEU A 112 -11.39 3.74 -10.29
N THR A 113 -12.04 2.68 -10.74
CA THR A 113 -12.27 2.45 -12.18
C THR A 113 -13.16 3.52 -12.83
N ASN A 114 -13.96 4.25 -12.05
CA ASN A 114 -14.71 5.42 -12.52
C ASN A 114 -13.88 6.71 -12.57
N GLY A 115 -12.59 6.66 -12.20
CA GLY A 115 -11.67 7.80 -12.18
C GLY A 115 -11.70 8.63 -10.91
N HIS A 116 -12.58 8.34 -9.97
CA HIS A 116 -12.57 9.03 -8.69
C HIS A 116 -11.37 8.60 -7.85
N ILE A 117 -10.98 9.42 -6.90
CA ILE A 117 -9.90 9.16 -5.96
C ILE A 117 -10.48 9.11 -4.56
N LEU A 118 -10.34 7.94 -3.91
CA LEU A 118 -10.72 7.70 -2.51
C LEU A 118 -9.46 7.73 -1.65
N PHE A 119 -9.48 8.43 -0.53
CA PHE A 119 -8.30 8.56 0.34
C PHE A 119 -8.66 8.80 1.80
N THR A 120 -7.72 8.49 2.68
CA THR A 120 -7.77 8.87 4.10
C THR A 120 -7.00 10.14 4.35
N ARG A 121 -7.46 10.89 5.36
CA ARG A 121 -6.79 12.06 5.88
C ARG A 121 -7.00 12.13 7.39
N GLN A 122 -6.20 11.47 8.17
CA GLN A 122 -6.22 11.35 9.64
C GLN A 122 -7.62 11.47 10.31
N PHE A 123 -8.39 12.53 10.00
CA PHE A 123 -9.69 12.82 10.62
C PHE A 123 -10.89 12.63 9.69
N HIS A 124 -10.66 12.29 8.43
CA HIS A 124 -11.74 12.01 7.48
C HIS A 124 -11.33 11.06 6.35
N VAL A 125 -12.31 10.54 5.66
CA VAL A 125 -12.17 9.82 4.39
C VAL A 125 -12.96 10.59 3.34
N GLU A 126 -12.38 10.82 2.17
CA GLU A 126 -13.03 11.52 1.06
C GLU A 126 -12.93 10.75 -0.25
N GLU A 127 -13.91 11.00 -1.12
CA GLU A 127 -13.87 10.63 -2.53
C GLU A 127 -14.03 11.88 -3.39
N VAL A 128 -13.10 12.10 -4.31
CA VAL A 128 -13.08 13.26 -5.20
C VAL A 128 -13.07 12.84 -6.66
N THR A 129 -13.65 13.66 -7.54
CA THR A 129 -13.63 13.46 -8.99
C THR A 129 -12.32 13.95 -9.62
N PRO A 130 -12.00 13.58 -10.88
CA PRO A 130 -10.91 14.20 -11.64
C PRO A 130 -11.02 15.72 -11.72
N GLU A 131 -12.25 16.26 -11.73
CA GLU A 131 -12.58 17.70 -11.78
C GLU A 131 -12.44 18.39 -10.42
N LYS A 132 -12.00 17.64 -9.38
CA LYS A 132 -11.76 18.11 -8.01
C LYS A 132 -13.04 18.44 -7.22
N GLU A 133 -14.11 17.73 -7.49
CA GLU A 133 -15.35 17.83 -6.72
C GLU A 133 -15.37 16.74 -5.65
N VAL A 134 -15.69 17.08 -4.40
CA VAL A 134 -15.92 16.12 -3.32
C VAL A 134 -17.31 15.50 -3.53
N VAL A 135 -17.37 14.20 -3.80
CA VAL A 135 -18.62 13.47 -4.04
C VAL A 135 -19.04 12.60 -2.87
N TRP A 136 -18.12 12.32 -1.96
CA TRP A 136 -18.41 11.63 -0.71
C TRP A 136 -17.42 12.02 0.37
N HIS A 137 -17.88 12.09 1.63
CA HIS A 137 -17.09 12.50 2.77
C HIS A 137 -17.57 11.79 4.04
N TYR A 138 -16.64 11.40 4.90
CA TYR A 138 -16.90 10.82 6.21
C TYR A 138 -15.93 11.40 7.24
N ASP A 139 -16.44 12.19 8.18
CA ASP A 139 -15.69 12.67 9.34
C ASP A 139 -15.67 11.62 10.45
N VAL A 140 -14.52 11.39 11.06
CA VAL A 140 -14.45 10.59 12.28
C VAL A 140 -14.83 11.43 13.50
N PRO A 141 -15.46 10.83 14.53
CA PRO A 141 -15.76 11.53 15.78
C PRO A 141 -14.50 12.10 16.45
N GLU A 142 -14.67 13.17 17.21
CA GLU A 142 -13.60 13.79 18.01
C GLU A 142 -12.88 12.76 18.90
N GLY A 143 -11.55 12.85 18.99
CA GLY A 143 -10.72 11.90 19.73
C GLY A 143 -10.49 10.57 19.01
N THR A 144 -10.88 10.47 17.73
CA THR A 144 -10.62 9.29 16.90
C THR A 144 -9.89 9.67 15.62
N GLU A 145 -9.29 8.69 14.95
CA GLU A 145 -8.52 8.86 13.71
C GLU A 145 -8.84 7.77 12.69
N VAL A 146 -8.53 8.00 11.42
CA VAL A 146 -8.65 7.02 10.34
C VAL A 146 -7.41 7.04 9.44
N HIS A 147 -6.81 5.86 9.24
CA HIS A 147 -5.56 5.71 8.49
C HIS A 147 -5.70 4.74 7.30
N THR A 148 -6.77 4.00 7.22
CA THR A 148 -7.04 3.05 6.13
C THR A 148 -8.40 3.29 5.52
N CYS A 149 -8.46 3.22 4.20
CA CYS A 149 -9.70 3.07 3.43
C CYS A 149 -9.43 2.05 2.31
N GLN A 150 -10.39 1.17 2.07
CA GLN A 150 -10.32 0.24 0.95
C GLN A 150 -11.67 0.22 0.25
N PRO A 151 -11.72 0.45 -1.07
CA PRO A 151 -12.98 0.35 -1.80
C PRO A 151 -13.47 -1.10 -1.85
N ILE A 152 -14.79 -1.29 -1.77
CA ILE A 152 -15.49 -2.56 -1.96
C ILE A 152 -16.61 -2.30 -2.95
N GLY A 153 -16.40 -2.61 -4.21
CA GLY A 153 -17.19 -2.06 -5.29
C GLY A 153 -17.09 -0.53 -5.32
N LEU A 154 -17.88 0.12 -6.16
CA LEU A 154 -17.91 1.59 -6.22
C LEU A 154 -18.73 2.22 -5.09
N ASP A 155 -19.53 1.44 -4.37
CA ASP A 155 -20.54 1.94 -3.45
C ASP A 155 -20.16 1.82 -1.97
N LYS A 156 -19.11 1.07 -1.63
CA LYS A 156 -18.75 0.80 -0.24
C LYS A 156 -17.28 1.07 0.02
N VAL A 157 -16.98 1.39 1.27
CA VAL A 157 -15.62 1.56 1.77
C VAL A 157 -15.44 0.82 3.09
N LEU A 158 -14.37 0.03 3.18
CA LEU A 158 -13.86 -0.47 4.45
C LEU A 158 -12.94 0.60 5.03
N LEU A 159 -13.11 0.92 6.30
CA LEU A 159 -12.20 1.79 7.05
C LEU A 159 -12.01 1.26 8.46
N VAL A 160 -10.95 1.72 9.13
CA VAL A 160 -10.76 1.50 10.55
C VAL A 160 -10.69 2.84 11.24
N ARG A 161 -11.63 3.04 12.15
CA ARG A 161 -11.63 4.17 13.06
C ARG A 161 -10.80 3.80 14.29
N ASN A 162 -9.60 4.33 14.40
CA ASN A 162 -8.81 4.28 15.63
C ASN A 162 -9.55 5.03 16.72
N GLY A 163 -9.65 4.46 17.90
CA GLY A 163 -10.46 5.01 18.98
C GLY A 163 -10.43 4.12 20.21
N LEU A 164 -11.30 4.40 21.16
CA LEU A 164 -11.42 3.68 22.43
C LEU A 164 -12.87 3.14 22.62
N PRO A 165 -13.20 1.96 22.06
CA PRO A 165 -12.37 1.03 21.30
C PRO A 165 -12.21 1.41 19.82
N PRO A 166 -11.18 0.89 19.14
CA PRO A 166 -11.09 1.01 17.68
C PRO A 166 -12.15 0.13 17.00
N LYS A 167 -12.59 0.53 15.81
CA LYS A 167 -13.66 -0.16 15.07
C LYS A 167 -13.30 -0.34 13.59
N LEU A 168 -13.39 -1.58 13.10
CA LEU A 168 -13.46 -1.87 11.68
C LEU A 168 -14.89 -1.64 11.21
N MET A 169 -15.05 -0.94 10.11
CA MET A 169 -16.37 -0.57 9.57
C MET A 169 -16.40 -0.77 8.06
N VAL A 170 -17.54 -1.18 7.53
CA VAL A 170 -17.87 -1.08 6.11
C VAL A 170 -19.06 -0.15 5.97
N ILE A 171 -18.84 0.95 5.25
CA ILE A 171 -19.85 2.00 5.05
C ILE A 171 -20.33 1.98 3.62
N ASN A 172 -21.63 2.03 3.43
CA ASN A 172 -22.24 2.26 2.13
C ASN A 172 -22.25 3.76 1.83
N LYS A 173 -21.49 4.19 0.83
CA LYS A 173 -21.32 5.60 0.48
C LYS A 173 -22.59 6.29 -0.02
N LYS A 174 -23.51 5.54 -0.63
CA LYS A 174 -24.78 6.09 -1.16
C LYS A 174 -25.80 6.37 -0.07
N THR A 175 -25.85 5.52 0.95
CA THR A 175 -26.87 5.59 2.01
C THR A 175 -26.36 6.14 3.32
N GLY A 176 -25.01 6.17 3.51
CA GLY A 176 -24.35 6.46 4.78
C GLY A 176 -24.48 5.34 5.81
N ALA A 177 -25.10 4.22 5.47
CA ALA A 177 -25.32 3.11 6.40
C ALA A 177 -24.01 2.38 6.71
N VAL A 178 -23.76 2.11 7.99
CA VAL A 178 -22.72 1.18 8.44
C VAL A 178 -23.28 -0.23 8.32
N GLU A 179 -22.80 -0.98 7.33
CA GLU A 179 -23.30 -2.35 7.05
C GLU A 179 -22.58 -3.40 7.88
N ILE A 180 -21.31 -3.14 8.23
CA ILE A 180 -20.48 -4.00 9.08
C ILE A 180 -19.79 -3.12 10.11
N GLU A 181 -19.81 -3.53 11.37
CA GLU A 181 -19.04 -2.91 12.45
C GLU A 181 -18.52 -3.99 13.40
N HIS A 182 -17.22 -3.98 13.66
CA HIS A 182 -16.57 -4.85 14.64
C HIS A 182 -15.61 -4.02 15.50
N ALA A 183 -15.73 -4.16 16.83
CA ALA A 183 -14.71 -3.66 17.73
C ALA A 183 -13.42 -4.48 17.59
N LEU A 184 -12.29 -3.80 17.52
CA LEU A 184 -10.97 -4.40 17.46
C LEU A 184 -10.32 -4.40 18.86
N PRO A 185 -9.48 -5.40 19.17
CA PRO A 185 -8.60 -5.33 20.33
C PRO A 185 -7.68 -4.10 20.26
N ALA A 186 -7.31 -3.56 21.42
CA ALA A 186 -6.37 -2.45 21.54
C ALA A 186 -5.48 -2.64 22.77
N GLU A 187 -4.31 -2.01 22.78
CA GLU A 187 -3.39 -1.98 23.91
C GLU A 187 -4.04 -1.37 25.17
N SER A 188 -4.80 -0.28 24.97
CA SER A 188 -5.60 0.35 26.00
C SER A 188 -6.98 0.74 25.47
N LEU A 189 -7.99 0.67 26.30
CA LEU A 189 -9.35 1.15 26.02
C LEU A 189 -9.67 2.48 26.72
N THR A 190 -8.71 3.05 27.44
CA THR A 190 -8.91 4.26 28.25
C THR A 190 -7.85 5.33 28.06
N ASP A 191 -6.67 5.00 27.54
CA ASP A 191 -5.59 5.97 27.31
C ASP A 191 -5.69 6.56 25.88
N PRO A 192 -6.05 7.84 25.71
CA PRO A 192 -6.17 8.49 24.42
C PRO A 192 -4.84 8.56 23.64
N LYS A 193 -3.69 8.46 24.29
CA LYS A 193 -2.38 8.44 23.62
C LYS A 193 -2.17 7.18 22.79
N THR A 194 -2.93 6.13 23.04
CA THR A 194 -2.85 4.88 22.27
C THR A 194 -3.70 4.91 21.00
N VAL A 195 -4.54 5.92 20.76
CA VAL A 195 -5.42 6.00 19.59
C VAL A 195 -4.62 6.09 18.30
N HIS A 196 -3.67 7.03 18.22
CA HIS A 196 -2.88 7.27 17.02
C HIS A 196 -2.11 6.02 16.54
N PRO A 197 -1.35 5.29 17.38
CA PRO A 197 -0.54 4.15 16.95
C PRO A 197 -1.29 2.81 16.92
N GLN A 198 -2.63 2.77 16.89
CA GLN A 198 -3.37 1.49 16.90
C GLN A 198 -3.24 0.72 15.59
N PHE A 199 -3.69 1.33 14.51
CA PHE A 199 -3.78 0.71 13.18
C PHE A 199 -3.35 1.69 12.10
N ARG A 200 -2.74 1.13 11.02
CA ARG A 200 -2.47 1.87 9.80
C ARG A 200 -3.20 1.24 8.62
N ARG A 201 -2.90 0.02 8.24
CA ARG A 201 -3.49 -0.61 7.06
C ARG A 201 -4.14 -1.95 7.36
N ILE A 202 -5.46 -1.98 7.48
CA ILE A 202 -6.25 -3.22 7.43
C ILE A 202 -6.75 -3.42 6.00
N ARG A 203 -6.78 -4.68 5.55
CA ARG A 203 -7.26 -5.06 4.23
C ARG A 203 -8.27 -6.19 4.29
N MET A 204 -9.36 -6.07 3.54
CA MET A 204 -10.18 -7.21 3.16
C MET A 204 -9.44 -7.98 2.06
N THR A 205 -9.36 -9.29 2.19
CA THR A 205 -8.74 -10.16 1.20
C THR A 205 -9.76 -10.61 0.13
N ALA A 206 -9.28 -11.20 -0.96
CA ALA A 206 -10.15 -11.79 -1.98
C ALA A 206 -11.12 -12.87 -1.45
N LYS A 207 -10.82 -13.45 -0.29
CA LYS A 207 -11.68 -14.44 0.38
C LYS A 207 -12.73 -13.82 1.30
N GLY A 208 -12.76 -12.48 1.42
CA GLY A 208 -13.63 -11.77 2.35
C GLY A 208 -13.21 -11.89 3.81
N THR A 209 -11.96 -12.23 4.08
CA THR A 209 -11.34 -12.19 5.41
C THR A 209 -10.71 -10.82 5.64
N TYR A 210 -10.41 -10.46 6.89
CA TYR A 210 -9.82 -9.19 7.26
C TYR A 210 -8.42 -9.41 7.79
N LEU A 211 -7.42 -8.83 7.14
CA LEU A 211 -6.02 -8.90 7.55
C LEU A 211 -5.64 -7.61 8.29
N ALA A 212 -5.40 -7.72 9.58
CA ALA A 212 -5.23 -6.61 10.50
C ALA A 212 -3.84 -6.59 11.13
N PRO A 213 -2.94 -5.69 10.72
CA PRO A 213 -1.71 -5.40 11.43
C PRO A 213 -2.00 -4.54 12.67
N PHE A 214 -1.65 -5.04 13.85
CA PHE A 214 -1.77 -4.38 15.14
C PHE A 214 -0.44 -3.74 15.50
N LEU A 215 -0.25 -2.46 15.17
CA LEU A 215 1.03 -1.76 15.28
C LEU A 215 1.59 -1.81 16.71
N MET A 216 0.80 -1.43 17.73
CA MET A 216 1.24 -1.46 19.12
C MET A 216 1.29 -2.85 19.73
N MET A 217 0.45 -3.77 19.26
CA MET A 217 0.37 -5.12 19.83
C MET A 217 1.31 -6.10 19.14
N ASN A 218 2.20 -5.65 18.23
CA ASN A 218 3.28 -6.40 17.62
C ASN A 218 2.83 -7.71 16.95
N LYS A 219 1.71 -7.67 16.21
CA LYS A 219 1.18 -8.85 15.52
C LYS A 219 0.31 -8.49 14.33
N VAL A 220 0.20 -9.43 13.39
CA VAL A 220 -0.80 -9.42 12.34
C VAL A 220 -1.81 -10.52 12.63
N VAL A 221 -3.11 -10.20 12.54
CA VAL A 221 -4.20 -11.16 12.73
C VAL A 221 -5.07 -11.20 11.48
N GLU A 222 -5.41 -12.39 11.00
CA GLU A 222 -6.45 -12.57 10.01
C GLU A 222 -7.72 -13.03 10.69
N TYR A 223 -8.82 -12.34 10.42
CA TYR A 223 -10.17 -12.67 10.88
C TYR A 223 -11.00 -13.22 9.73
N ASP A 224 -11.82 -14.23 10.00
CA ASP A 224 -12.80 -14.71 9.03
C ASP A 224 -13.96 -13.69 8.86
N LYS A 225 -14.92 -13.99 7.97
CA LYS A 225 -16.10 -13.15 7.72
C LYS A 225 -17.01 -12.96 8.92
N ASN A 226 -16.91 -13.81 9.95
CA ASN A 226 -17.64 -13.70 11.22
C ASN A 226 -16.79 -13.01 12.30
N PHE A 227 -15.67 -12.43 11.92
CA PHE A 227 -14.71 -11.75 12.78
C PHE A 227 -14.07 -12.66 13.85
N LYS A 228 -13.92 -13.95 13.54
CA LYS A 228 -13.17 -14.90 14.35
C LYS A 228 -11.71 -14.94 13.87
N PRO A 229 -10.71 -14.84 14.77
CA PRO A 229 -9.30 -14.96 14.36
C PRO A 229 -9.01 -16.38 13.84
N ILE A 230 -8.38 -16.46 12.67
CA ILE A 230 -8.05 -17.74 11.99
C ILE A 230 -6.54 -17.91 11.75
N TRP A 231 -5.77 -16.82 11.85
CA TRP A 231 -4.32 -16.85 11.74
C TRP A 231 -3.73 -15.66 12.50
N THR A 232 -2.56 -15.86 13.13
CA THR A 232 -1.81 -14.81 13.82
C THR A 232 -0.32 -14.99 13.56
N TYR A 233 0.38 -13.86 13.37
CA TYR A 233 1.82 -13.80 13.21
C TYR A 233 2.40 -12.68 14.07
N GLU A 234 3.32 -13.02 14.98
CA GLU A 234 4.00 -12.06 15.85
C GLU A 234 5.15 -11.39 15.07
N ILE A 235 5.17 -10.08 15.05
CA ILE A 235 6.19 -9.25 14.39
C ILE A 235 6.17 -7.85 15.01
N PRO A 236 7.32 -7.21 15.28
CA PRO A 236 7.36 -5.87 15.83
C PRO A 236 6.70 -4.84 14.90
N SER A 237 5.96 -3.90 15.44
CA SER A 237 5.39 -2.73 14.74
C SER A 237 4.92 -2.98 13.31
N PRO A 238 4.01 -3.94 13.04
CA PRO A 238 3.53 -4.18 11.67
C PRO A 238 2.69 -2.99 11.19
N TRP A 239 3.24 -2.23 10.26
CA TRP A 239 2.56 -1.05 9.70
C TRP A 239 1.51 -1.44 8.65
N ALA A 240 1.86 -2.41 7.79
CA ALA A 240 0.98 -2.92 6.74
C ALA A 240 1.14 -4.43 6.58
N ALA A 241 0.07 -5.09 6.17
CA ALA A 241 0.07 -6.48 5.76
C ALA A 241 -0.85 -6.68 4.55
N VAL A 242 -0.38 -7.46 3.57
CA VAL A 242 -1.08 -7.71 2.31
C VAL A 242 -1.11 -9.21 2.03
N ARG A 243 -2.30 -9.74 1.73
CA ARG A 243 -2.42 -11.14 1.27
C ARG A 243 -2.07 -11.20 -0.21
N LEU A 244 -1.03 -11.96 -0.54
CA LEU A 244 -0.57 -12.17 -1.91
C LEU A 244 -1.42 -13.23 -2.64
N HIS A 245 -1.40 -13.20 -3.97
CA HIS A 245 -2.13 -14.15 -4.81
C HIS A 245 -1.66 -15.59 -4.63
N ASN A 246 -0.39 -15.81 -4.23
CA ASN A 246 0.16 -17.11 -3.89
C ASN A 246 -0.29 -17.65 -2.51
N GLY A 247 -1.07 -16.87 -1.76
CA GLY A 247 -1.56 -17.17 -0.42
C GLY A 247 -0.63 -16.77 0.72
N ASN A 248 0.58 -16.31 0.45
CA ASN A 248 1.49 -15.76 1.46
C ASN A 248 1.03 -14.37 1.92
N THR A 249 1.63 -13.86 2.99
CA THR A 249 1.38 -12.52 3.50
C THR A 249 2.66 -11.70 3.41
N LEU A 250 2.60 -10.56 2.73
CA LEU A 250 3.67 -9.56 2.75
C LEU A 250 3.41 -8.62 3.92
N ILE A 251 4.39 -8.47 4.81
CA ILE A 251 4.29 -7.67 6.04
C ILE A 251 5.41 -6.64 6.05
N VAL A 252 5.06 -5.41 6.39
CA VAL A 252 6.03 -4.33 6.62
C VAL A 252 6.20 -4.16 8.12
N ASP A 253 7.44 -4.31 8.58
CA ASP A 253 7.88 -4.07 9.94
C ASP A 253 8.62 -2.73 10.00
N GLU A 254 7.98 -1.74 10.60
CA GLU A 254 8.53 -0.39 10.71
C GLU A 254 9.70 -0.32 11.69
N HIS A 255 9.63 -1.08 12.78
CA HIS A 255 10.65 -1.07 13.84
C HIS A 255 12.00 -1.59 13.34
N ASP A 256 12.00 -2.78 12.71
CA ASP A 256 13.23 -3.40 12.21
C ASP A 256 13.57 -2.97 10.77
N ARG A 257 12.74 -2.12 10.18
CA ARG A 257 12.87 -1.62 8.79
C ARG A 257 13.04 -2.75 7.80
N LEU A 258 12.12 -3.69 7.83
CA LEU A 258 12.12 -4.83 6.94
C LEU A 258 10.76 -5.06 6.30
N VAL A 259 10.78 -5.73 5.16
CA VAL A 259 9.60 -6.30 4.51
C VAL A 259 9.77 -7.81 4.50
N ARG A 260 8.79 -8.54 4.99
CA ARG A 260 8.81 -10.00 5.08
C ARG A 260 7.63 -10.62 4.38
N GLU A 261 7.87 -11.66 3.59
CA GLU A 261 6.85 -12.54 3.05
C GLU A 261 6.78 -13.81 3.92
N VAL A 262 5.58 -14.10 4.41
CA VAL A 262 5.32 -15.22 5.33
C VAL A 262 4.34 -16.18 4.70
N SER A 263 4.63 -17.48 4.74
CA SER A 263 3.73 -18.53 4.26
C SER A 263 2.49 -18.66 5.16
N PRO A 264 1.40 -19.33 4.70
CA PRO A 264 0.24 -19.63 5.55
C PRO A 264 0.59 -20.46 6.80
N LYS A 265 1.76 -21.13 6.81
CA LYS A 265 2.29 -21.90 7.96
C LYS A 265 3.15 -21.03 8.88
N SER A 266 3.18 -19.70 8.69
CA SER A 266 4.00 -18.78 9.47
C SER A 266 5.52 -18.94 9.28
N GLU A 267 5.96 -19.49 8.14
CA GLU A 267 7.36 -19.60 7.79
C GLU A 267 7.78 -18.35 6.98
N SER A 268 8.90 -17.72 7.33
CA SER A 268 9.48 -16.63 6.51
C SER A 268 10.05 -17.23 5.22
N VAL A 269 9.53 -16.82 4.08
CA VAL A 269 9.94 -17.32 2.75
C VAL A 269 10.73 -16.30 1.95
N TRP A 270 10.65 -15.04 2.30
CA TRP A 270 11.44 -13.95 1.74
C TRP A 270 11.49 -12.79 2.73
N GLU A 271 12.60 -12.06 2.74
CA GLU A 271 12.81 -10.89 3.58
C GLU A 271 13.69 -9.88 2.85
N PHE A 272 13.39 -8.59 3.00
CA PHE A 272 14.21 -7.50 2.50
C PHE A 272 14.42 -6.47 3.62
N LYS A 273 15.65 -5.99 3.77
CA LYS A 273 16.03 -5.03 4.81
C LYS A 273 17.09 -4.05 4.33
N GLN A 274 17.33 -3.01 5.10
CA GLN A 274 18.33 -1.98 4.77
C GLN A 274 19.71 -2.57 4.41
N ALA A 275 20.12 -3.67 5.04
CA ALA A 275 21.42 -4.30 4.75
C ALA A 275 21.51 -4.97 3.37
N ASP A 276 20.38 -5.18 2.70
CA ASP A 276 20.33 -5.70 1.32
C ASP A 276 20.54 -4.60 0.26
N LEU A 277 20.57 -3.31 0.68
CA LEU A 277 20.75 -2.18 -0.21
C LEU A 277 22.24 -1.82 -0.40
N PRO A 278 22.62 -1.32 -1.59
CA PRO A 278 23.94 -0.80 -1.81
C PRO A 278 24.22 0.43 -0.93
N PRO A 279 25.51 0.72 -0.60
CA PRO A 279 25.88 1.91 0.15
C PRO A 279 25.32 3.19 -0.47
N GLY A 280 24.80 4.09 0.37
CA GLY A 280 24.26 5.38 -0.05
C GLY A 280 22.78 5.38 -0.43
N ILE A 281 22.13 4.22 -0.53
CA ILE A 281 20.67 4.10 -0.64
C ILE A 281 20.13 3.82 0.76
N VAL A 282 19.40 4.78 1.33
CA VAL A 282 18.90 4.69 2.70
C VAL A 282 17.39 4.82 2.70
N LEU A 283 16.71 3.80 3.22
CA LEU A 283 15.31 3.85 3.62
C LEU A 283 15.26 4.29 5.08
N HIS A 284 14.42 5.28 5.39
CA HIS A 284 14.34 5.81 6.74
C HIS A 284 13.29 5.06 7.57
N ASN A 285 12.04 5.17 7.16
CA ASN A 285 10.91 4.61 7.88
C ASN A 285 9.99 3.90 6.89
N ILE A 286 10.15 2.57 6.77
CA ILE A 286 9.34 1.81 5.81
C ILE A 286 7.94 1.57 6.37
N GLN A 287 6.93 2.01 5.63
CA GLN A 287 5.54 1.96 6.07
C GLN A 287 4.70 1.04 5.21
N THR A 288 4.90 1.05 3.91
CA THR A 288 4.11 0.20 3.02
C THR A 288 4.98 -0.50 1.99
N ALA A 289 4.49 -1.64 1.53
CA ALA A 289 5.06 -2.37 0.41
C ALA A 289 3.94 -2.93 -0.46
N GLU A 290 4.22 -3.06 -1.76
CA GLU A 290 3.32 -3.59 -2.76
C GLU A 290 4.04 -4.66 -3.59
N ARG A 291 3.40 -5.78 -3.86
CA ARG A 291 3.91 -6.81 -4.76
C ARG A 291 3.32 -6.60 -6.15
N LEU A 292 4.18 -6.30 -7.12
CA LEU A 292 3.79 -6.11 -8.50
C LEU A 292 3.48 -7.44 -9.21
N ALA A 293 2.75 -7.36 -10.32
CA ALA A 293 2.38 -8.53 -11.11
C ALA A 293 3.59 -9.26 -11.74
N ASN A 294 4.70 -8.55 -11.98
CA ASN A 294 5.96 -9.12 -12.44
C ASN A 294 6.73 -9.88 -11.35
N GLY A 295 6.27 -9.80 -10.09
CA GLY A 295 6.88 -10.43 -8.92
C GLY A 295 7.85 -9.54 -8.15
N ASP A 296 8.11 -8.32 -8.61
CA ASP A 296 8.94 -7.35 -7.91
C ASP A 296 8.18 -6.76 -6.72
N THR A 297 8.92 -6.20 -5.78
CA THR A 297 8.35 -5.56 -4.59
C THR A 297 8.74 -4.10 -4.57
N VAL A 298 7.74 -3.22 -4.49
CA VAL A 298 7.98 -1.80 -4.21
C VAL A 298 7.86 -1.57 -2.70
N ILE A 299 8.78 -0.80 -2.16
CA ILE A 299 8.87 -0.46 -0.74
C ILE A 299 8.91 1.05 -0.60
N PHE A 300 8.02 1.62 0.19
CA PHE A 300 7.92 3.05 0.45
C PHE A 300 8.57 3.42 1.77
N SER A 301 9.29 4.53 1.76
CA SER A 301 10.02 5.05 2.91
C SER A 301 9.54 6.45 3.24
N SER A 302 8.91 6.60 4.40
CA SER A 302 8.45 7.88 4.90
C SER A 302 9.53 8.66 5.62
N THR A 303 9.19 9.88 6.00
CA THR A 303 10.10 10.80 6.69
C THR A 303 9.71 11.00 8.15
N GLY A 304 8.85 10.14 8.71
CA GLY A 304 8.42 10.24 10.10
C GLY A 304 9.61 10.42 11.06
N GLY A 305 9.51 11.41 11.94
CA GLY A 305 10.56 11.70 12.94
C GLY A 305 11.84 12.37 12.42
N THR A 306 11.98 12.63 11.09
CA THR A 306 13.16 13.34 10.57
C THR A 306 12.99 14.85 10.59
N LYS A 307 14.13 15.55 10.75
CA LYS A 307 14.15 16.99 10.56
C LYS A 307 13.93 17.36 9.10
N LEU A 308 13.35 18.55 8.90
CA LEU A 308 12.98 19.03 7.57
C LEU A 308 14.18 19.05 6.61
N GLU A 309 15.33 19.53 7.08
CA GLU A 309 16.58 19.63 6.31
C GLU A 309 17.22 18.29 5.94
N GLU A 310 16.84 17.21 6.63
CA GLU A 310 17.36 15.86 6.40
C GLU A 310 16.54 15.07 5.36
N ARG A 311 15.27 15.47 5.16
CA ARG A 311 14.32 14.76 4.27
C ARG A 311 14.82 14.57 2.85
N PRO A 312 15.50 15.54 2.20
CA PRO A 312 16.00 15.35 0.83
C PRO A 312 17.02 14.23 0.67
N ASN A 313 17.62 13.77 1.76
CA ASN A 313 18.57 12.64 1.73
C ASN A 313 17.85 11.28 1.76
N ILE A 314 16.54 11.26 2.00
CA ILE A 314 15.75 10.03 2.13
C ILE A 314 15.25 9.60 0.76
N ILE A 315 15.44 8.33 0.45
CA ILE A 315 14.82 7.68 -0.71
C ILE A 315 13.33 7.50 -0.42
N GLN A 316 12.48 7.93 -1.35
CA GLN A 316 11.02 7.88 -1.19
C GLN A 316 10.46 6.48 -1.46
N ALA A 317 10.98 5.79 -2.48
CA ALA A 317 10.60 4.41 -2.76
C ALA A 317 11.71 3.68 -3.50
N ILE A 318 11.69 2.36 -3.42
CA ILE A 318 12.53 1.46 -4.21
C ILE A 318 11.69 0.33 -4.78
N GLU A 319 12.12 -0.21 -5.91
CA GLU A 319 11.62 -1.47 -6.47
C GLU A 319 12.76 -2.48 -6.49
N VAL A 320 12.49 -3.68 -5.98
CA VAL A 320 13.46 -4.77 -5.92
C VAL A 320 12.86 -6.05 -6.48
N THR A 321 13.68 -6.82 -7.19
CA THR A 321 13.31 -8.13 -7.68
C THR A 321 13.17 -9.13 -6.54
N LYS A 322 12.60 -10.31 -6.82
CA LYS A 322 12.56 -11.43 -5.85
C LYS A 322 13.94 -11.81 -5.33
N ASP A 323 14.98 -11.67 -6.17
CA ASP A 323 16.38 -11.92 -5.79
C ASP A 323 17.05 -10.70 -5.13
N LYS A 324 16.25 -9.71 -4.70
CA LYS A 324 16.66 -8.49 -4.00
C LYS A 324 17.54 -7.54 -4.84
N LYS A 325 17.54 -7.68 -6.16
CA LYS A 325 18.24 -6.74 -7.04
C LYS A 325 17.42 -5.45 -7.11
N LEU A 326 18.07 -4.32 -6.82
CA LEU A 326 17.49 -3.00 -6.96
C LEU A 326 17.31 -2.65 -8.45
N VAL A 327 16.08 -2.35 -8.88
CA VAL A 327 15.74 -2.05 -10.27
C VAL A 327 15.17 -0.64 -10.47
N TRP A 328 14.68 -0.01 -9.41
CA TRP A 328 14.22 1.36 -9.43
C TRP A 328 14.41 2.05 -8.07
N VAL A 329 14.70 3.34 -8.14
CA VAL A 329 14.77 4.23 -6.98
C VAL A 329 14.00 5.49 -7.29
N LEU A 330 13.01 5.81 -6.46
CA LEU A 330 12.31 7.08 -6.48
C LEU A 330 12.97 8.03 -5.47
N HIS A 331 13.54 9.10 -5.98
CA HIS A 331 14.07 10.20 -5.20
C HIS A 331 13.82 11.50 -5.96
N ASP A 332 12.65 12.05 -5.78
CA ASP A 332 12.21 13.28 -6.46
C ASP A 332 11.55 14.25 -5.48
N TRP A 333 12.37 14.90 -4.70
CA TRP A 333 11.91 15.92 -3.75
C TRP A 333 11.54 17.24 -4.41
N LYS A 334 11.84 17.41 -5.70
CA LYS A 334 11.47 18.60 -6.47
C LYS A 334 9.98 18.60 -6.81
N ASN A 335 9.44 17.45 -7.18
CA ASN A 335 8.08 17.31 -7.68
C ASN A 335 7.13 16.66 -6.67
N LEU A 336 7.66 15.80 -5.79
CA LEU A 336 6.89 15.05 -4.81
C LEU A 336 7.31 15.39 -3.39
N GLY A 337 6.46 15.09 -2.42
CA GLY A 337 6.75 15.14 -1.00
C GLY A 337 7.19 13.77 -0.44
N PRO A 338 7.05 13.56 0.89
CA PRO A 338 7.29 12.27 1.54
C PRO A 338 6.47 11.16 0.93
N ALA A 339 6.94 9.92 1.06
CA ALA A 339 6.27 8.72 0.60
C ALA A 339 5.70 7.92 1.77
N THR A 340 4.40 7.74 1.81
CA THR A 340 3.75 6.74 2.66
C THR A 340 3.15 5.64 1.79
N THR A 341 2.57 6.02 0.65
CA THR A 341 1.81 5.12 -0.20
C THR A 341 1.80 5.59 -1.64
N ALA A 342 1.68 4.66 -2.56
CA ALA A 342 1.19 4.91 -3.90
C ALA A 342 0.26 3.77 -4.34
N GLN A 343 -0.43 3.99 -5.45
CA GLN A 343 -1.07 2.95 -6.25
C GLN A 343 -0.49 3.02 -7.65
N PHE A 344 0.09 1.92 -8.12
CA PHE A 344 0.59 1.82 -9.49
C PHE A 344 -0.58 1.58 -10.43
N LEU A 345 -0.70 2.44 -11.45
CA LEU A 345 -1.87 2.48 -12.32
C LEU A 345 -1.70 1.61 -13.56
N ASP A 346 -0.51 1.09 -13.77
CA ASP A 346 -0.18 0.08 -14.79
C ASP A 346 -0.32 -1.36 -14.29
N GLU A 347 -0.53 -1.57 -12.98
CA GLU A 347 -0.74 -2.90 -12.41
C GLU A 347 -2.12 -3.47 -12.80
N PRO A 348 -2.18 -4.77 -13.18
CA PRO A 348 -3.44 -5.44 -13.47
C PRO A 348 -4.27 -5.62 -12.20
N GLY A 349 -5.58 -5.57 -12.34
CA GLY A 349 -6.52 -5.73 -11.23
C GLY A 349 -7.50 -4.58 -11.12
N VAL A 350 -8.59 -4.80 -10.43
CA VAL A 350 -9.66 -3.84 -10.20
C VAL A 350 -9.58 -3.35 -8.76
N PRO A 351 -9.33 -2.05 -8.51
CA PRO A 351 -9.14 -1.52 -7.15
C PRO A 351 -10.28 -1.82 -6.20
N GLU A 352 -11.52 -1.84 -6.72
CA GLU A 352 -12.73 -2.10 -5.96
C GLU A 352 -12.99 -3.59 -5.67
N HIS A 353 -12.16 -4.48 -6.19
CA HIS A 353 -12.20 -5.89 -5.88
C HIS A 353 -11.14 -6.21 -4.82
N PRO A 354 -11.53 -6.44 -3.55
CA PRO A 354 -10.57 -6.75 -2.50
C PRO A 354 -9.65 -7.91 -2.87
N GLY A 355 -8.34 -7.66 -2.80
CA GLY A 355 -7.31 -8.65 -3.10
C GLY A 355 -6.85 -8.72 -4.55
N ASP A 356 -7.46 -8.00 -5.49
CA ASP A 356 -6.95 -7.93 -6.88
C ASP A 356 -5.60 -7.22 -6.94
N LEU A 357 -5.44 -6.10 -6.22
CA LEU A 357 -4.16 -5.43 -6.03
C LEU A 357 -3.48 -5.93 -4.74
N GLN A 358 -2.18 -6.22 -4.84
CA GLN A 358 -1.39 -6.73 -3.71
C GLN A 358 -0.68 -5.59 -2.96
N ARG A 359 -1.49 -4.65 -2.42
CA ARG A 359 -1.02 -3.42 -1.79
C ARG A 359 -1.69 -3.10 -0.43
#